data_54d62a8e248c5f6cc69e3b7c0110bafb
#
_entry.id   54d62a8e248c5f6cc69e3b7c0110bafb
#
_cell.length_a   1.000
_cell.length_b   1.000
_cell.length_c   1.000
_cell.angle_alpha   90.00
_cell.angle_beta   90.00
_cell.angle_gamma   90.00
#
_symmetry.space_group_name_H-M   'P 1'
#
loop_
_entity.id
_entity.type
_entity.pdbx_description
1 polymer ?
#
loop_
_entity_poly.entity_id
_entity_poly.type
_entity_poly.pdbx_seq_one_letter_code
_entity_poly.pdbx_strand_id
1 'polypeptide(L)'
;MDNLLYENKSGWINISDDDKSNIFKFADEYMYFLNHSKTEREIVETSLKIAQENGFVDISSKTELKVGDKVYFVNRGKNLFLAVIGEDSMENGINIIGAHADSPRLDLKPNPLYQAGNMAFLNTHYYGGIKKYQWTTIPLAIHGVIFTKSGEKITAKIGEDDSDPVFVITDLLPHLAKDQASKKLSEAIPGEKLDLAIGNIPAVKDNGEEEKDAVKLNILRILNKKYGITEEDFISSELEIVPAFKARTAGFDESMVAGYGQDDKVCVYTSLRAILNINNPQKTSICLFSDKEEIGSMGNTGMESNVFATFVAELLNKVGINRPNLLDKVFCNSKMLSADVDAGVDPLYSEVSDMNNGAFMGHGMSLNKYTGSGGKYNASDANAEFVSEIRTLFNNNNIKFQITELGKVDVGGGGTIAYILANRGVDVIDCGVPVLSMHSPYELTSKYDRSE
;
A
#
# COMPACT_ATOMS: atom_id res chain seq x y z
N MET A 1 1.44 -39.51 23.08
CA MET A 1 2.38 -39.47 21.94
C MET A 1 2.77 -38.04 21.77
N ASP A 2 4.05 -37.78 21.90
CA ASP A 2 4.57 -36.43 21.74
C ASP A 2 4.22 -35.94 20.34
N ASN A 3 3.62 -34.76 20.24
CA ASN A 3 3.23 -34.17 18.97
C ASN A 3 4.52 -33.64 18.30
N LEU A 4 5.18 -34.53 17.55
CA LEU A 4 6.43 -34.22 16.85
C LEU A 4 6.21 -33.53 15.50
N LEU A 5 4.97 -33.53 15.01
CA LEU A 5 4.61 -32.99 13.71
C LEU A 5 4.12 -31.53 13.89
N TYR A 6 4.64 -30.66 13.04
CA TYR A 6 4.07 -29.32 12.85
C TYR A 6 2.91 -29.43 11.85
N GLU A 7 1.74 -28.97 12.24
CA GLU A 7 0.57 -28.93 11.37
C GLU A 7 0.09 -27.49 11.18
N ASN A 8 0.13 -27.03 9.94
CA ASN A 8 -0.45 -25.74 9.55
C ASN A 8 -1.95 -25.94 9.28
N LYS A 9 -2.80 -25.60 10.27
CA LYS A 9 -4.26 -25.77 10.19
C LYS A 9 -4.94 -24.44 9.92
N SER A 10 -6.06 -24.48 9.18
CA SER A 10 -6.91 -23.31 9.00
C SER A 10 -7.37 -22.74 10.35
N GLY A 11 -7.27 -21.43 10.48
CA GLY A 11 -7.74 -20.69 11.64
C GLY A 11 -9.27 -20.67 11.78
N TRP A 12 -9.99 -20.94 10.71
CA TRP A 12 -11.45 -21.07 10.72
C TRP A 12 -11.95 -22.32 11.46
N ILE A 13 -11.03 -23.29 11.74
CA ILE A 13 -11.40 -24.50 12.47
C ILE A 13 -11.47 -24.21 13.97
N ASN A 14 -12.61 -24.52 14.60
CA ASN A 14 -12.87 -24.32 16.03
C ASN A 14 -12.90 -22.87 16.51
N ILE A 15 -13.14 -21.91 15.60
CA ILE A 15 -13.36 -20.52 15.97
C ILE A 15 -14.71 -20.36 16.69
N SER A 16 -14.77 -19.52 17.73
CA SER A 16 -16.02 -19.19 18.39
C SER A 16 -16.91 -18.29 17.53
N ASP A 17 -18.21 -18.27 17.77
CA ASP A 17 -19.14 -17.37 17.07
C ASP A 17 -18.83 -15.90 17.38
N ASP A 18 -18.37 -15.60 18.60
CA ASP A 18 -17.97 -14.26 19.02
C ASP A 18 -16.72 -13.79 18.28
N ASP A 19 -15.68 -14.64 18.20
CA ASP A 19 -14.46 -14.32 17.45
C ASP A 19 -14.77 -14.14 15.95
N LYS A 20 -15.60 -15.04 15.40
CA LYS A 20 -16.04 -14.89 14.01
C LYS A 20 -16.75 -13.57 13.78
N SER A 21 -17.65 -13.16 14.68
CA SER A 21 -18.33 -11.86 14.61
C SER A 21 -17.36 -10.69 14.66
N ASN A 22 -16.35 -10.74 15.54
CA ASN A 22 -15.30 -9.72 15.65
C ASN A 22 -14.46 -9.62 14.36
N ILE A 23 -14.07 -10.75 13.77
CA ILE A 23 -13.36 -10.82 12.49
C ILE A 23 -14.17 -10.13 11.38
N PHE A 24 -15.47 -10.42 11.31
CA PHE A 24 -16.32 -9.83 10.27
C PHE A 24 -16.48 -8.32 10.47
N LYS A 25 -16.68 -7.87 11.70
CA LYS A 25 -16.74 -6.44 12.02
C LYS A 25 -15.43 -5.71 11.66
N PHE A 26 -14.28 -6.30 12.05
CA PHE A 26 -12.97 -5.75 11.69
C PHE A 26 -12.80 -5.65 10.16
N ALA A 27 -13.30 -6.66 9.43
CA ALA A 27 -13.28 -6.66 7.97
C ALA A 27 -14.15 -5.55 7.35
N ASP A 28 -15.30 -5.24 7.96
CA ASP A 28 -16.17 -4.16 7.49
C ASP A 28 -15.50 -2.79 7.68
N GLU A 29 -14.85 -2.57 8.85
CA GLU A 29 -14.05 -1.37 9.11
C GLU A 29 -12.87 -1.25 8.13
N TYR A 30 -12.20 -2.36 7.82
CA TYR A 30 -11.13 -2.41 6.82
C TYR A 30 -11.62 -2.10 5.41
N MET A 31 -12.76 -2.67 4.98
CA MET A 31 -13.34 -2.34 3.66
C MET A 31 -13.71 -0.85 3.55
N TYR A 32 -14.17 -0.25 4.65
CA TYR A 32 -14.37 1.20 4.71
C TYR A 32 -13.05 1.96 4.48
N PHE A 33 -11.97 1.54 5.15
CA PHE A 33 -10.63 2.13 4.97
C PHE A 33 -10.16 2.01 3.52
N LEU A 34 -10.25 0.83 2.90
CA LEU A 34 -9.89 0.60 1.49
C LEU A 34 -10.63 1.53 0.53
N ASN A 35 -11.93 1.75 0.77
CA ASN A 35 -12.76 2.59 -0.09
C ASN A 35 -12.46 4.09 0.02
N HIS A 36 -11.80 4.53 1.11
CA HIS A 36 -11.49 5.93 1.37
C HIS A 36 -10.00 6.26 1.29
N SER A 37 -9.15 5.26 0.97
CA SER A 37 -7.70 5.36 1.03
C SER A 37 -7.08 4.64 -0.18
N LYS A 38 -7.40 5.09 -1.40
CA LYS A 38 -6.92 4.43 -2.63
C LYS A 38 -5.50 4.82 -3.02
N THR A 39 -5.04 6.01 -2.61
CA THR A 39 -3.70 6.55 -2.88
C THR A 39 -2.91 6.72 -1.59
N GLU A 40 -1.58 6.84 -1.67
CA GLU A 40 -0.74 7.05 -0.49
C GLU A 40 -1.10 8.33 0.27
N ARG A 41 -1.53 9.39 -0.44
CA ARG A 41 -2.00 10.63 0.19
C ARG A 41 -3.28 10.43 0.98
N GLU A 42 -4.23 9.69 0.43
CA GLU A 42 -5.49 9.38 1.10
C GLU A 42 -5.28 8.45 2.30
N ILE A 43 -4.33 7.51 2.21
CA ILE A 43 -3.93 6.65 3.33
C ILE A 43 -3.39 7.49 4.48
N VAL A 44 -2.46 8.41 4.17
CA VAL A 44 -1.88 9.30 5.18
C VAL A 44 -2.96 10.19 5.79
N GLU A 45 -3.84 10.78 5.00
CA GLU A 45 -4.93 11.65 5.47
C GLU A 45 -5.91 10.88 6.38
N THR A 46 -6.38 9.71 5.93
CA THR A 46 -7.32 8.88 6.70
C THR A 46 -6.68 8.37 7.99
N SER A 47 -5.45 7.83 7.90
CA SER A 47 -4.72 7.31 9.07
C SER A 47 -4.40 8.41 10.08
N LEU A 48 -4.01 9.60 9.61
CA LEU A 48 -3.74 10.75 10.46
C LEU A 48 -4.99 11.19 11.22
N LYS A 49 -6.13 11.27 10.54
CA LYS A 49 -7.40 11.62 11.19
C LYS A 49 -7.73 10.63 12.31
N ILE A 50 -7.64 9.33 12.02
CA ILE A 50 -7.87 8.28 13.02
C ILE A 50 -6.88 8.41 14.19
N ALA A 51 -5.59 8.64 13.92
CA ALA A 51 -4.58 8.82 14.95
C ALA A 51 -4.86 10.04 15.84
N GLN A 52 -5.25 11.18 15.26
CA GLN A 52 -5.61 12.40 16.01
C GLN A 52 -6.82 12.17 16.92
N GLU A 53 -7.84 11.45 16.44
CA GLU A 53 -9.01 11.05 17.23
C GLU A 53 -8.63 10.13 18.42
N ASN A 54 -7.46 9.47 18.35
CA ASN A 54 -6.90 8.59 19.39
C ASN A 54 -5.77 9.25 20.21
N GLY A 55 -5.67 10.59 20.16
CA GLY A 55 -4.81 11.37 21.04
C GLY A 55 -3.37 11.58 20.51
N PHE A 56 -3.06 11.24 19.27
CA PHE A 56 -1.79 11.59 18.67
C PHE A 56 -1.75 13.09 18.31
N VAL A 57 -0.63 13.75 18.61
CA VAL A 57 -0.41 15.16 18.29
C VAL A 57 0.86 15.33 17.45
N ASP A 58 0.91 16.39 16.67
CA ASP A 58 2.12 16.69 15.87
C ASP A 58 3.35 16.82 16.77
N ILE A 59 4.42 16.10 16.44
CA ILE A 59 5.69 16.13 17.22
C ILE A 59 6.23 17.54 17.35
N SER A 60 6.04 18.40 16.37
CA SER A 60 6.49 19.80 16.40
C SER A 60 5.79 20.63 17.48
N SER A 61 4.60 20.23 17.93
CA SER A 61 3.86 20.88 19.00
C SER A 61 4.43 20.62 20.40
N LYS A 62 5.32 19.64 20.55
CA LYS A 62 5.93 19.24 21.82
C LYS A 62 7.35 19.78 21.94
N THR A 63 7.71 20.37 23.07
CA THR A 63 9.09 20.77 23.39
C THR A 63 9.86 19.63 24.05
N GLU A 64 9.20 18.82 24.85
CA GLU A 64 9.69 17.60 25.50
C GLU A 64 8.69 16.47 25.36
N LEU A 65 9.16 15.23 25.44
CA LEU A 65 8.34 14.01 25.41
C LEU A 65 8.50 13.20 26.69
N LYS A 66 7.39 12.62 27.14
CA LYS A 66 7.30 11.79 28.36
C LYS A 66 6.71 10.43 28.02
N VAL A 67 6.91 9.46 28.88
CA VAL A 67 6.28 8.14 28.80
C VAL A 67 4.80 8.28 28.58
N GLY A 68 4.26 7.54 27.61
CA GLY A 68 2.87 7.56 27.21
C GLY A 68 2.48 8.65 26.21
N ASP A 69 3.37 9.62 25.93
CA ASP A 69 3.08 10.62 24.88
C ASP A 69 2.91 9.93 23.51
N LYS A 70 1.85 10.32 22.80
CA LYS A 70 1.49 9.87 21.46
C LYS A 70 1.76 11.00 20.47
N VAL A 71 2.69 10.80 19.55
CA VAL A 71 3.06 11.82 18.56
C VAL A 71 3.07 11.28 17.15
N TYR A 72 2.85 12.18 16.19
CA TYR A 72 2.96 11.86 14.78
C TYR A 72 3.87 12.84 14.03
N PHE A 73 4.35 12.38 12.88
CA PHE A 73 5.04 13.19 11.88
C PHE A 73 4.54 12.84 10.49
N VAL A 74 4.20 13.85 9.69
CA VAL A 74 3.80 13.71 8.29
C VAL A 74 4.89 14.27 7.38
N ASN A 75 5.37 13.44 6.45
CA ASN A 75 6.32 13.88 5.43
C ASN A 75 5.60 14.05 4.09
N ARG A 76 5.49 15.29 3.62
CA ARG A 76 4.96 15.69 2.30
C ARG A 76 3.55 15.14 1.97
N GLY A 77 2.79 14.72 2.99
CA GLY A 77 1.48 14.09 2.82
C GLY A 77 1.54 12.69 2.20
N LYS A 78 2.70 12.03 2.20
CA LYS A 78 2.92 10.71 1.62
C LYS A 78 3.52 9.68 2.59
N ASN A 79 4.07 10.13 3.71
CA ASN A 79 4.49 9.26 4.81
C ASN A 79 3.80 9.70 6.10
N LEU A 80 3.53 8.74 6.96
CA LEU A 80 3.06 8.97 8.32
C LEU A 80 3.88 8.12 9.27
N PHE A 81 4.47 8.76 10.29
CA PHE A 81 5.13 8.08 11.40
C PHE A 81 4.38 8.40 12.69
N LEU A 82 4.04 7.36 13.45
CA LEU A 82 3.34 7.44 14.72
C LEU A 82 4.26 6.86 15.80
N ALA A 83 4.38 7.51 16.96
CA ALA A 83 5.17 7.00 18.06
C ALA A 83 4.42 7.10 19.38
N VAL A 84 4.57 6.08 20.22
CA VAL A 84 4.15 6.06 21.63
C VAL A 84 5.39 5.88 22.47
N ILE A 85 5.71 6.86 23.32
CA ILE A 85 6.93 6.88 24.12
C ILE A 85 6.86 5.85 25.24
N GLY A 86 7.89 4.99 25.33
CA GLY A 86 8.00 3.91 26.30
C GLY A 86 8.68 4.29 27.60
N GLU A 87 8.65 3.36 28.56
CA GLU A 87 9.29 3.52 29.88
C GLU A 87 10.81 3.36 29.82
N ASP A 88 11.31 2.46 28.97
CA ASP A 88 12.72 2.22 28.79
C ASP A 88 13.39 3.35 28.01
N SER A 89 14.65 3.59 28.32
CA SER A 89 15.47 4.47 27.51
C SER A 89 15.50 3.98 26.05
N MET A 90 15.26 4.87 25.09
CA MET A 90 15.38 4.56 23.66
C MET A 90 16.78 4.05 23.26
N GLU A 91 17.82 4.27 24.07
CA GLU A 91 19.14 3.68 23.84
C GLU A 91 19.15 2.14 23.87
N ASN A 92 18.16 1.54 24.54
CA ASN A 92 17.96 0.09 24.60
C ASN A 92 17.19 -0.45 23.40
N GLY A 93 16.95 0.39 22.39
CA GLY A 93 16.20 0.08 21.18
C GLY A 93 14.71 0.40 21.27
N ILE A 94 14.09 0.45 20.13
CA ILE A 94 12.65 0.72 19.91
C ILE A 94 12.01 -0.45 19.18
N ASN A 95 10.70 -0.59 19.31
CA ASN A 95 9.91 -1.55 18.51
C ASN A 95 9.27 -0.82 17.33
N ILE A 96 9.42 -1.36 16.14
CA ILE A 96 8.95 -0.77 14.89
C ILE A 96 8.02 -1.74 14.21
N ILE A 97 6.89 -1.23 13.69
CA ILE A 97 6.10 -1.88 12.67
C ILE A 97 6.03 -0.96 11.47
N GLY A 98 6.34 -1.47 10.29
CA GLY A 98 6.39 -0.67 9.06
C GLY A 98 5.65 -1.32 7.92
N ALA A 99 4.87 -0.52 7.17
CA ALA A 99 4.14 -0.91 5.98
C ALA A 99 4.33 0.15 4.89
N HIS A 100 3.99 -0.18 3.63
CA HIS A 100 3.99 0.84 2.59
C HIS A 100 2.58 1.31 2.22
N ALA A 101 2.49 2.57 1.81
CA ALA A 101 1.22 3.24 1.53
C ALA A 101 0.89 3.30 0.04
N ASP A 102 1.87 3.14 -0.83
CA ASP A 102 1.66 3.10 -2.27
C ASP A 102 1.14 1.73 -2.74
N SER A 103 0.58 1.68 -3.92
CA SER A 103 0.09 0.47 -4.58
C SER A 103 0.29 0.60 -6.08
N PRO A 104 0.43 -0.51 -6.84
CA PRO A 104 0.53 -0.45 -8.29
C PRO A 104 -0.67 0.25 -8.92
N ARG A 105 -0.40 1.15 -9.87
CA ARG A 105 -1.41 2.02 -10.49
C ARG A 105 -0.93 2.58 -11.82
N LEU A 106 -1.66 3.55 -12.35
CA LEU A 106 -1.21 4.39 -13.47
C LEU A 106 -1.12 5.84 -12.98
N ASP A 107 -0.06 6.55 -13.38
CA ASP A 107 0.10 7.99 -13.15
C ASP A 107 -0.10 8.76 -14.45
N LEU A 108 -0.67 9.96 -14.39
CA LEU A 108 -0.69 10.83 -15.56
C LEU A 108 0.72 11.33 -15.89
N LYS A 109 1.05 11.37 -17.19
CA LYS A 109 2.28 12.01 -17.64
C LYS A 109 2.22 13.54 -17.43
N PRO A 110 3.37 14.25 -17.43
CA PRO A 110 3.37 15.71 -17.19
C PRO A 110 2.56 16.54 -18.21
N ASN A 111 2.43 16.07 -19.44
CA ASN A 111 1.60 16.67 -20.48
C ASN A 111 0.61 15.61 -20.98
N PRO A 112 -0.45 15.30 -20.23
CA PRO A 112 -1.24 14.10 -20.47
C PRO A 112 -2.32 14.29 -21.53
N LEU A 113 -2.86 15.49 -21.68
CA LEU A 113 -4.08 15.74 -22.45
C LEU A 113 -3.82 15.88 -23.94
N TYR A 114 -4.39 14.98 -24.74
CA TYR A 114 -4.31 15.06 -26.19
C TYR A 114 -5.62 14.64 -26.85
N GLN A 115 -5.76 14.93 -28.15
CA GLN A 115 -6.83 14.48 -29.00
C GLN A 115 -6.31 13.58 -30.11
N ALA A 116 -7.00 12.48 -30.36
CA ALA A 116 -6.77 11.62 -31.50
C ALA A 116 -8.11 11.25 -32.15
N GLY A 117 -8.24 11.53 -33.44
CA GLY A 117 -9.54 11.45 -34.11
C GLY A 117 -10.54 12.36 -33.39
N ASN A 118 -11.71 11.84 -33.12
CA ASN A 118 -12.80 12.56 -32.47
C ASN A 118 -12.90 12.23 -30.95
N MET A 119 -11.76 11.92 -30.30
CA MET A 119 -11.72 11.58 -28.89
C MET A 119 -10.57 12.32 -28.19
N ALA A 120 -10.80 12.71 -26.94
CA ALA A 120 -9.76 13.19 -26.04
C ALA A 120 -9.31 12.07 -25.11
N PHE A 121 -8.01 12.07 -24.82
CA PHE A 121 -7.35 11.09 -23.97
C PHE A 121 -6.46 11.77 -22.93
N LEU A 122 -6.22 11.04 -21.82
CA LEU A 122 -5.13 11.32 -20.87
C LEU A 122 -4.06 10.24 -21.00
N ASN A 123 -2.85 10.66 -21.31
CA ASN A 123 -1.68 9.79 -21.47
C ASN A 123 -1.12 9.41 -20.10
N THR A 124 -0.84 8.12 -19.90
CA THR A 124 -0.41 7.59 -18.60
C THR A 124 0.96 6.93 -18.65
N HIS A 125 1.52 6.73 -17.47
CA HIS A 125 2.67 5.87 -17.21
C HIS A 125 2.31 4.90 -16.09
N TYR A 126 2.51 3.60 -16.28
CA TYR A 126 2.26 2.64 -15.19
C TYR A 126 3.30 2.77 -14.07
N TYR A 127 2.86 2.51 -12.85
CA TYR A 127 3.61 2.56 -11.60
C TYR A 127 3.59 1.19 -10.94
N GLY A 128 4.80 0.66 -10.59
CA GLY A 128 4.95 -0.67 -10.02
C GLY A 128 4.80 -1.82 -11.02
N GLY A 129 4.73 -3.03 -10.51
CA GLY A 129 4.71 -4.26 -11.30
C GLY A 129 3.31 -4.72 -11.70
N ILE A 130 2.71 -4.19 -12.76
CA ILE A 130 1.37 -4.55 -13.22
C ILE A 130 1.35 -5.54 -14.38
N LYS A 131 0.29 -6.34 -14.48
CA LYS A 131 -0.11 -7.02 -15.71
C LYS A 131 -1.04 -6.09 -16.50
N LYS A 132 -0.51 -5.43 -17.52
CA LYS A 132 -1.17 -4.33 -18.25
C LYS A 132 -2.56 -4.68 -18.79
N TYR A 133 -2.79 -5.93 -19.20
CA TYR A 133 -4.08 -6.37 -19.71
C TYR A 133 -5.23 -6.30 -18.69
N GLN A 134 -4.90 -6.35 -17.38
CA GLN A 134 -5.91 -6.29 -16.31
C GLN A 134 -6.48 -4.88 -16.13
N TRP A 135 -5.81 -3.86 -16.66
CA TRP A 135 -6.19 -2.45 -16.54
C TRP A 135 -7.04 -1.93 -17.70
N THR A 136 -7.19 -2.71 -18.76
CA THR A 136 -8.07 -2.39 -19.88
C THR A 136 -9.52 -2.79 -19.58
N THR A 137 -10.47 -2.04 -20.18
CA THR A 137 -11.92 -2.36 -20.15
C THR A 137 -12.57 -2.44 -18.76
N ILE A 138 -11.96 -1.81 -17.77
CA ILE A 138 -12.52 -1.67 -16.42
C ILE A 138 -12.82 -0.20 -16.11
N PRO A 139 -13.78 0.10 -15.22
CA PRO A 139 -14.02 1.45 -14.75
C PRO A 139 -12.86 1.94 -13.88
N LEU A 140 -12.34 3.13 -14.20
CA LEU A 140 -11.22 3.77 -13.54
C LEU A 140 -11.65 5.14 -12.99
N ALA A 141 -11.00 5.56 -11.91
CA ALA A 141 -11.17 6.84 -11.24
C ALA A 141 -9.86 7.64 -11.30
N ILE A 142 -9.94 8.96 -11.14
CA ILE A 142 -8.80 9.87 -11.09
C ILE A 142 -8.72 10.48 -9.69
N HIS A 143 -7.62 10.25 -9.00
CA HIS A 143 -7.33 10.77 -7.66
C HIS A 143 -6.05 11.59 -7.65
N GLY A 144 -5.89 12.43 -6.64
CA GLY A 144 -4.63 13.13 -6.41
C GLY A 144 -4.75 14.63 -6.22
N VAL A 145 -3.69 15.35 -6.54
CA VAL A 145 -3.60 16.80 -6.31
C VAL A 145 -3.07 17.55 -7.53
N ILE A 146 -3.56 18.76 -7.71
CA ILE A 146 -3.10 19.70 -8.73
C ILE A 146 -2.71 20.98 -8.00
N PHE A 147 -1.52 21.52 -8.27
CA PHE A 147 -1.15 22.87 -7.84
C PHE A 147 -1.28 23.80 -9.04
N THR A 148 -2.20 24.77 -8.91
CA THR A 148 -2.42 25.75 -9.96
C THR A 148 -1.22 26.70 -10.10
N LYS A 149 -1.17 27.43 -11.20
CA LYS A 149 -0.17 28.48 -11.41
C LYS A 149 -0.11 29.53 -10.30
N SER A 150 -1.22 29.74 -9.57
CA SER A 150 -1.29 30.63 -8.40
C SER A 150 -0.76 29.98 -7.11
N GLY A 151 -0.42 28.68 -7.13
CA GLY A 151 -0.02 27.93 -5.95
C GLY A 151 -1.17 27.34 -5.13
N GLU A 152 -2.40 27.46 -5.60
CA GLU A 152 -3.57 26.86 -4.95
C GLU A 152 -3.55 25.33 -5.14
N LYS A 153 -3.78 24.60 -4.05
CA LYS A 153 -3.91 23.14 -4.07
C LYS A 153 -5.36 22.74 -4.33
N ILE A 154 -5.58 21.96 -5.37
CA ILE A 154 -6.86 21.33 -5.70
C ILE A 154 -6.72 19.84 -5.48
N THR A 155 -7.65 19.23 -4.74
CA THR A 155 -7.74 17.77 -4.61
C THR A 155 -8.73 17.26 -5.63
N ALA A 156 -8.28 16.29 -6.44
CA ALA A 156 -9.10 15.57 -7.40
C ALA A 156 -9.51 14.21 -6.82
N LYS A 157 -10.80 13.91 -6.88
CA LYS A 157 -11.37 12.60 -6.59
C LYS A 157 -12.59 12.43 -7.47
N ILE A 158 -12.43 11.76 -8.60
CA ILE A 158 -13.43 11.70 -9.67
C ILE A 158 -13.62 10.25 -10.05
N GLY A 159 -14.84 9.74 -10.00
CA GLY A 159 -15.20 8.36 -10.36
C GLY A 159 -15.55 7.47 -9.15
N GLU A 160 -15.67 8.05 -7.96
CA GLU A 160 -16.02 7.32 -6.73
C GLU A 160 -17.50 7.35 -6.40
N ASP A 161 -18.16 8.47 -6.66
CA ASP A 161 -19.59 8.59 -6.45
C ASP A 161 -20.38 8.08 -7.66
N ASP A 162 -21.56 7.49 -7.44
CA ASP A 162 -22.40 6.96 -8.49
C ASP A 162 -22.84 8.02 -9.55
N SER A 163 -22.75 9.30 -9.19
CA SER A 163 -23.01 10.45 -10.07
C SER A 163 -21.79 10.91 -10.86
N ASP A 164 -20.59 10.43 -10.52
CA ASP A 164 -19.37 10.80 -11.22
C ASP A 164 -19.23 10.01 -12.54
N PRO A 165 -18.58 10.61 -13.54
CA PRO A 165 -18.13 9.85 -14.70
C PRO A 165 -16.97 8.92 -14.30
N VAL A 166 -16.95 7.71 -14.87
CA VAL A 166 -15.79 6.82 -14.83
C VAL A 166 -15.02 6.92 -16.14
N PHE A 167 -13.76 6.47 -16.10
CA PHE A 167 -12.86 6.48 -17.26
C PHE A 167 -12.51 5.04 -17.65
N VAL A 168 -12.15 4.82 -18.90
CA VAL A 168 -11.85 3.48 -19.40
C VAL A 168 -10.65 3.54 -20.36
N ILE A 169 -9.77 2.56 -20.22
CA ILE A 169 -8.75 2.25 -21.22
C ILE A 169 -9.37 1.24 -22.19
N THR A 170 -9.44 1.57 -23.47
CA THR A 170 -10.02 0.71 -24.47
C THR A 170 -9.11 -0.44 -24.87
N ASP A 171 -9.66 -1.54 -25.34
CA ASP A 171 -8.93 -2.64 -25.96
C ASP A 171 -9.57 -3.01 -27.30
N LEU A 172 -8.85 -3.77 -28.12
CA LEU A 172 -9.35 -4.22 -29.42
C LEU A 172 -10.45 -5.30 -29.25
N LEU A 173 -11.48 -5.20 -30.08
CA LEU A 173 -12.44 -6.30 -30.19
C LEU A 173 -11.75 -7.56 -30.78
N PRO A 174 -12.21 -8.77 -30.46
CA PRO A 174 -11.57 -10.02 -30.90
C PRO A 174 -11.37 -10.13 -32.40
N HIS A 175 -12.29 -9.59 -33.20
CA HIS A 175 -12.21 -9.67 -34.66
C HIS A 175 -11.09 -8.84 -35.30
N LEU A 176 -10.54 -7.85 -34.57
CA LEU A 176 -9.42 -7.00 -35.00
C LEU A 176 -8.13 -7.30 -34.22
N ALA A 177 -8.14 -8.23 -33.26
CA ALA A 177 -7.05 -8.48 -32.34
C ALA A 177 -6.12 -9.62 -32.76
N LYS A 178 -6.10 -10.05 -34.02
CA LYS A 178 -5.29 -11.20 -34.48
C LYS A 178 -3.81 -11.02 -34.17
N ASP A 179 -3.24 -9.87 -34.50
CA ASP A 179 -1.82 -9.59 -34.24
C ASP A 179 -1.53 -9.41 -32.76
N GLN A 180 -2.45 -8.80 -32.01
CA GLN A 180 -2.37 -8.69 -30.56
C GLN A 180 -2.35 -10.06 -29.88
N ALA A 181 -3.26 -10.96 -30.28
CA ALA A 181 -3.39 -12.31 -29.73
C ALA A 181 -2.17 -13.20 -29.97
N SER A 182 -1.33 -12.89 -30.98
CA SER A 182 -0.10 -13.65 -31.29
C SER A 182 1.12 -13.19 -30.47
N LYS A 183 1.03 -12.08 -29.73
CA LYS A 183 2.12 -11.53 -28.93
C LYS A 183 2.24 -12.21 -27.56
N LYS A 184 3.42 -12.09 -26.94
CA LYS A 184 3.55 -12.45 -25.53
C LYS A 184 2.61 -11.59 -24.68
N LEU A 185 2.12 -12.11 -23.58
CA LEU A 185 1.20 -11.42 -22.69
C LEU A 185 1.74 -10.03 -22.24
N SER A 186 3.04 -9.93 -21.96
CA SER A 186 3.70 -8.66 -21.57
C SER A 186 3.76 -7.62 -22.69
N GLU A 187 3.59 -8.04 -23.95
CA GLU A 187 3.69 -7.20 -25.16
C GLU A 187 2.32 -6.95 -25.80
N ALA A 188 1.30 -7.76 -25.44
CA ALA A 188 -0.05 -7.69 -26.03
C ALA A 188 -0.69 -6.32 -25.81
N ILE A 189 -0.51 -5.75 -24.62
CA ILE A 189 -0.92 -4.37 -24.32
C ILE A 189 0.36 -3.54 -24.12
N PRO A 190 0.74 -2.68 -25.09
CA PRO A 190 1.87 -1.77 -24.91
C PRO A 190 1.58 -0.73 -23.82
N GLY A 191 2.57 -0.36 -23.00
CA GLY A 191 2.44 0.67 -21.95
C GLY A 191 1.91 2.01 -22.50
N GLU A 192 2.37 2.42 -23.68
CA GLU A 192 1.93 3.64 -24.39
C GLU A 192 0.48 3.56 -24.93
N LYS A 193 -0.26 2.49 -24.65
CA LYS A 193 -1.67 2.32 -24.99
C LYS A 193 -2.57 2.28 -23.76
N LEU A 194 -2.02 2.51 -22.57
CA LEU A 194 -2.78 2.60 -21.33
C LEU A 194 -3.34 4.02 -21.11
N ASP A 195 -3.92 4.61 -22.16
CA ASP A 195 -4.45 5.96 -22.13
C ASP A 195 -5.96 5.97 -21.86
N LEU A 196 -6.39 6.87 -20.96
CA LEU A 196 -7.79 6.98 -20.60
C LEU A 196 -8.58 7.73 -21.67
N ALA A 197 -9.67 7.16 -22.13
CA ALA A 197 -10.68 7.86 -22.92
C ALA A 197 -11.51 8.78 -21.99
N ILE A 198 -11.52 10.08 -22.28
CA ILE A 198 -12.12 11.10 -21.39
C ILE A 198 -13.20 11.97 -22.03
N GLY A 199 -13.45 11.84 -23.33
CA GLY A 199 -14.55 12.55 -23.98
C GLY A 199 -14.50 12.51 -25.50
N ASN A 200 -15.65 12.88 -26.12
CA ASN A 200 -15.79 12.93 -27.57
C ASN A 200 -16.72 14.05 -28.07
N ILE A 201 -17.14 14.98 -27.22
CA ILE A 201 -17.96 16.12 -27.63
C ILE A 201 -17.04 17.27 -28.06
N PRO A 202 -17.11 17.74 -29.32
CA PRO A 202 -16.28 18.83 -29.78
C PRO A 202 -16.79 20.20 -29.28
N ALA A 203 -15.86 21.13 -29.04
CA ALA A 203 -16.18 22.53 -28.91
C ALA A 203 -16.50 23.13 -30.29
N VAL A 204 -17.50 23.97 -30.35
CA VAL A 204 -17.89 24.67 -31.57
C VAL A 204 -17.75 26.20 -31.39
N LYS A 205 -17.49 26.91 -32.50
CA LYS A 205 -17.52 28.37 -32.61
C LYS A 205 -18.97 28.89 -32.65
N ASP A 206 -19.14 30.19 -32.44
CA ASP A 206 -20.46 30.84 -32.53
C ASP A 206 -21.12 30.65 -33.89
N ASN A 207 -20.36 30.46 -34.96
CA ASN A 207 -20.85 30.19 -36.32
C ASN A 207 -21.17 28.71 -36.59
N GLY A 208 -21.00 27.80 -35.59
CA GLY A 208 -21.27 26.38 -35.71
C GLY A 208 -20.12 25.54 -36.29
N GLU A 209 -18.96 26.15 -36.61
CA GLU A 209 -17.77 25.42 -37.05
C GLU A 209 -17.01 24.82 -35.87
N GLU A 210 -16.32 23.69 -36.09
CA GLU A 210 -15.42 23.09 -35.07
C GLU A 210 -14.23 23.99 -34.79
N GLU A 211 -13.82 24.03 -33.52
CA GLU A 211 -12.57 24.61 -33.09
C GLU A 211 -11.39 23.70 -33.46
N LYS A 212 -10.17 24.23 -33.45
CA LYS A 212 -8.97 23.40 -33.51
C LYS A 212 -8.86 22.57 -32.23
N ASP A 213 -8.53 21.28 -32.36
CA ASP A 213 -8.47 20.34 -31.24
C ASP A 213 -9.76 20.39 -30.39
N ALA A 214 -10.91 20.40 -31.08
CA ALA A 214 -12.21 20.74 -30.53
C ALA A 214 -12.64 19.92 -29.31
N VAL A 215 -12.38 18.61 -29.31
CA VAL A 215 -12.74 17.75 -28.18
C VAL A 215 -11.84 18.03 -26.98
N LYS A 216 -10.52 18.15 -27.20
CA LYS A 216 -9.56 18.55 -26.15
C LYS A 216 -9.95 19.90 -25.53
N LEU A 217 -10.29 20.89 -26.36
CA LEU A 217 -10.70 22.20 -25.92
C LEU A 217 -11.99 22.16 -25.06
N ASN A 218 -12.95 21.31 -25.45
CA ASN A 218 -14.16 21.15 -24.66
C ASN A 218 -13.87 20.54 -23.27
N ILE A 219 -13.00 19.54 -23.20
CA ILE A 219 -12.57 18.97 -21.92
C ILE A 219 -11.88 20.03 -21.05
N LEU A 220 -10.98 20.82 -21.61
CA LEU A 220 -10.35 21.94 -20.87
C LEU A 220 -11.37 22.96 -20.36
N ARG A 221 -12.38 23.30 -21.16
CA ARG A 221 -13.49 24.20 -20.70
C ARG A 221 -14.26 23.60 -19.52
N ILE A 222 -14.53 22.29 -19.54
CA ILE A 222 -15.20 21.59 -18.44
C ILE A 222 -14.31 21.61 -17.17
N LEU A 223 -13.05 21.25 -17.29
CA LEU A 223 -12.09 21.22 -16.18
C LEU A 223 -11.88 22.63 -15.61
N ASN A 224 -11.73 23.65 -16.46
CA ASN A 224 -11.60 25.03 -16.03
C ASN A 224 -12.85 25.52 -15.29
N LYS A 225 -14.05 25.22 -15.81
CA LYS A 225 -15.32 25.60 -15.16
C LYS A 225 -15.50 24.92 -13.80
N LYS A 226 -15.09 23.65 -13.66
CA LYS A 226 -15.31 22.86 -12.44
C LYS A 226 -14.22 23.09 -11.40
N TYR A 227 -12.96 23.21 -11.83
CA TYR A 227 -11.79 23.22 -10.95
C TYR A 227 -10.89 24.47 -11.11
N GLY A 228 -11.18 25.37 -12.05
CA GLY A 228 -10.36 26.56 -12.31
C GLY A 228 -9.01 26.27 -12.97
N ILE A 229 -8.72 25.04 -13.37
CA ILE A 229 -7.42 24.62 -13.93
C ILE A 229 -7.32 24.92 -15.43
N THR A 230 -6.10 25.11 -15.89
CA THR A 230 -5.70 25.19 -17.29
C THR A 230 -4.84 23.97 -17.69
N GLU A 231 -4.51 23.85 -18.95
CA GLU A 231 -3.65 22.74 -19.41
C GLU A 231 -2.25 22.79 -18.76
N GLU A 232 -1.71 24.00 -18.50
CA GLU A 232 -0.41 24.19 -17.84
C GLU A 232 -0.38 23.60 -16.42
N ASP A 233 -1.51 23.59 -15.71
CA ASP A 233 -1.58 23.12 -14.32
C ASP A 233 -1.37 21.60 -14.18
N PHE A 234 -1.49 20.84 -15.26
CA PHE A 234 -1.11 19.40 -15.25
C PHE A 234 0.39 19.19 -14.99
N ILE A 235 1.25 20.16 -15.32
CA ILE A 235 2.71 20.07 -15.09
C ILE A 235 3.04 19.93 -13.59
N SER A 236 2.23 20.55 -12.73
CA SER A 236 2.36 20.52 -11.27
C SER A 236 1.27 19.69 -10.61
N SER A 237 0.86 18.60 -11.23
CA SER A 237 -0.09 17.64 -10.68
C SER A 237 0.57 16.31 -10.32
N GLU A 238 0.00 15.64 -9.35
CA GLU A 238 0.20 14.22 -9.06
C GLU A 238 -1.18 13.60 -9.14
N LEU A 239 -1.54 13.06 -10.31
CA LEU A 239 -2.83 12.46 -10.60
C LEU A 239 -2.65 10.98 -10.90
N GLU A 240 -3.30 10.18 -10.10
CA GLU A 240 -3.24 8.73 -10.06
C GLU A 240 -4.54 8.15 -10.59
N ILE A 241 -4.41 7.12 -11.42
CA ILE A 241 -5.53 6.39 -11.98
C ILE A 241 -5.66 5.09 -11.23
N VAL A 242 -6.77 4.92 -10.58
CA VAL A 242 -7.07 3.78 -9.72
C VAL A 242 -8.41 3.13 -10.14
N PRO A 243 -8.64 1.84 -9.81
CA PRO A 243 -9.93 1.21 -10.08
C PRO A 243 -11.08 1.93 -9.37
N ALA A 244 -12.19 2.18 -10.07
CA ALA A 244 -13.39 2.77 -9.51
C ALA A 244 -14.24 1.76 -8.71
N PHE A 245 -13.76 0.54 -8.53
CA PHE A 245 -14.44 -0.49 -7.73
C PHE A 245 -14.41 -0.15 -6.24
N LYS A 246 -15.45 -0.59 -5.55
CA LYS A 246 -15.48 -0.62 -4.09
C LYS A 246 -14.99 -1.98 -3.59
N ALA A 247 -14.28 -1.99 -2.47
CA ALA A 247 -13.97 -3.22 -1.75
C ALA A 247 -15.28 -3.88 -1.28
N ARG A 248 -15.36 -5.20 -1.41
CA ARG A 248 -16.56 -5.98 -1.10
C ARG A 248 -16.20 -7.30 -0.46
N THR A 249 -17.10 -7.81 0.34
CA THR A 249 -17.08 -9.21 0.78
C THR A 249 -17.16 -10.14 -0.43
N ALA A 250 -16.36 -11.19 -0.45
CA ALA A 250 -16.25 -12.19 -1.51
C ALA A 250 -16.46 -13.62 -0.97
N GLY A 251 -16.95 -14.49 -1.87
CA GLY A 251 -17.30 -15.89 -1.57
C GLY A 251 -18.70 -16.05 -1.02
N PHE A 252 -19.29 -17.26 -1.18
CA PHE A 252 -20.63 -17.57 -0.68
C PHE A 252 -20.69 -17.61 0.85
N ASP A 253 -19.58 -17.93 1.51
CA ASP A 253 -19.41 -17.97 2.95
C ASP A 253 -18.97 -16.62 3.53
N GLU A 254 -18.80 -15.62 2.66
CA GLU A 254 -18.39 -14.27 3.02
C GLU A 254 -17.03 -14.19 3.75
N SER A 255 -16.18 -15.19 3.61
CA SER A 255 -14.92 -15.32 4.34
C SER A 255 -13.79 -14.44 3.82
N MET A 256 -13.97 -13.78 2.67
CA MET A 256 -12.93 -13.02 1.99
C MET A 256 -13.31 -11.57 1.76
N VAL A 257 -12.31 -10.74 1.49
CA VAL A 257 -12.47 -9.37 0.97
C VAL A 257 -11.79 -9.27 -0.37
N ALA A 258 -12.52 -8.73 -1.36
CA ALA A 258 -11.99 -8.33 -2.64
C ALA A 258 -11.91 -6.81 -2.73
N GLY A 259 -10.78 -6.26 -3.16
CA GLY A 259 -10.57 -4.82 -3.25
C GLY A 259 -9.25 -4.45 -3.92
N TYR A 260 -9.07 -3.18 -4.24
CA TYR A 260 -7.87 -2.64 -4.84
C TYR A 260 -6.84 -2.25 -3.79
N GLY A 261 -5.59 -2.64 -4.05
CA GLY A 261 -4.43 -2.21 -3.27
C GLY A 261 -4.42 -2.79 -1.85
N GLN A 262 -4.88 -4.04 -1.69
CA GLN A 262 -4.68 -4.75 -0.42
C GLN A 262 -3.20 -4.97 -0.14
N ASP A 263 -2.40 -4.99 -1.17
CA ASP A 263 -0.97 -4.72 -1.18
C ASP A 263 -0.75 -3.19 -1.19
N ASP A 264 -0.32 -2.53 -0.10
CA ASP A 264 -0.10 -3.09 1.25
C ASP A 264 -1.04 -2.46 2.30
N LYS A 265 -2.21 -1.98 1.84
CA LYS A 265 -3.19 -1.30 2.71
C LYS A 265 -3.71 -2.18 3.86
N VAL A 266 -3.66 -3.50 3.70
CA VAL A 266 -4.04 -4.41 4.78
C VAL A 266 -3.04 -4.32 5.92
N CYS A 267 -1.74 -4.30 5.62
CA CYS A 267 -0.70 -4.14 6.64
C CYS A 267 -0.66 -2.72 7.21
N VAL A 268 -0.92 -1.69 6.39
CA VAL A 268 -1.11 -0.32 6.89
C VAL A 268 -2.24 -0.27 7.92
N TYR A 269 -3.41 -0.83 7.59
CA TYR A 269 -4.57 -0.76 8.46
C TYR A 269 -4.36 -1.55 9.76
N THR A 270 -3.83 -2.77 9.70
CA THR A 270 -3.57 -3.59 10.89
C THR A 270 -2.49 -2.97 11.77
N SER A 271 -1.41 -2.42 11.18
CA SER A 271 -0.36 -1.69 11.90
C SER A 271 -0.89 -0.42 12.57
N LEU A 272 -1.76 0.34 11.90
CA LEU A 272 -2.45 1.48 12.48
C LEU A 272 -3.26 1.05 13.71
N ARG A 273 -4.09 0.02 13.58
CA ARG A 273 -4.93 -0.49 14.67
C ARG A 273 -4.09 -0.98 15.86
N ALA A 274 -2.93 -1.58 15.59
CA ALA A 274 -2.01 -2.02 16.62
C ALA A 274 -1.45 -0.84 17.44
N ILE A 275 -0.91 0.20 16.79
CA ILE A 275 -0.29 1.34 17.49
C ILE A 275 -1.32 2.17 18.28
N LEU A 276 -2.57 2.27 17.81
CA LEU A 276 -3.63 2.99 18.50
C LEU A 276 -3.97 2.38 19.87
N ASN A 277 -3.85 1.06 20.02
CA ASN A 277 -4.16 0.31 21.24
C ASN A 277 -3.03 0.31 22.26
N ILE A 278 -1.84 0.83 21.88
CA ILE A 278 -0.69 0.88 22.80
C ILE A 278 -0.86 2.02 23.81
N ASN A 279 -0.66 1.69 25.08
CA ASN A 279 -0.64 2.64 26.19
C ASN A 279 0.54 2.31 27.10
N ASN A 280 1.41 3.29 27.39
CA ASN A 280 2.59 3.15 28.26
C ASN A 280 3.41 1.88 27.97
N PRO A 281 3.93 1.70 26.76
CA PRO A 281 4.68 0.52 26.40
C PRO A 281 6.03 0.48 27.16
N GLN A 282 6.57 -0.71 27.35
CA GLN A 282 7.91 -0.86 27.93
C GLN A 282 8.98 -0.17 27.05
N LYS A 283 8.99 -0.47 25.74
CA LYS A 283 9.84 0.19 24.76
C LYS A 283 9.02 1.20 23.93
N THR A 284 9.64 2.31 23.58
CA THR A 284 9.03 3.21 22.58
C THR A 284 8.65 2.42 21.34
N SER A 285 7.39 2.55 20.94
CA SER A 285 6.82 1.84 19.79
C SER A 285 6.54 2.82 18.67
N ILE A 286 6.95 2.46 17.46
CA ILE A 286 6.78 3.28 16.25
C ILE A 286 6.04 2.48 15.19
N CYS A 287 5.02 3.12 14.59
CA CYS A 287 4.39 2.65 13.36
C CYS A 287 4.77 3.61 12.23
N LEU A 288 5.25 3.08 11.11
CA LEU A 288 5.63 3.87 9.96
C LEU A 288 4.89 3.41 8.70
N PHE A 289 4.46 4.38 7.88
CA PHE A 289 3.94 4.16 6.55
C PHE A 289 4.84 4.88 5.55
N SER A 290 5.50 4.10 4.69
CA SER A 290 6.39 4.60 3.65
C SER A 290 5.69 4.71 2.31
N ASP A 291 6.28 5.46 1.40
CA ASP A 291 5.86 5.61 0.01
C ASP A 291 6.91 4.98 -0.91
N LYS A 292 6.52 4.65 -2.14
CA LYS A 292 7.42 4.20 -3.21
C LYS A 292 8.07 2.82 -3.02
N GLU A 293 7.49 1.96 -2.17
CA GLU A 293 7.97 0.58 -2.07
C GLU A 293 7.93 -0.09 -3.44
N GLU A 294 6.83 0.03 -4.15
CA GLU A 294 6.51 -0.57 -5.44
C GLU A 294 7.46 -0.17 -6.59
N ILE A 295 8.23 0.87 -6.38
CA ILE A 295 9.21 1.38 -7.35
C ILE A 295 10.63 1.49 -6.78
N GLY A 296 10.91 0.78 -5.67
CA GLY A 296 12.25 0.60 -5.11
C GLY A 296 12.60 1.56 -3.97
N SER A 297 11.65 2.12 -3.26
CA SER A 297 11.82 2.90 -2.00
C SER A 297 12.73 4.14 -2.09
N MET A 298 13.05 4.62 -3.28
CA MET A 298 13.96 5.74 -3.49
C MET A 298 13.29 7.11 -3.39
N GLY A 299 14.09 8.16 -3.19
CA GLY A 299 13.62 9.54 -3.13
C GLY A 299 13.18 9.95 -1.72
N ASN A 300 12.70 11.21 -1.59
CA ASN A 300 12.48 11.87 -0.30
C ASN A 300 11.20 11.45 0.44
N THR A 301 10.42 10.54 -0.11
CA THR A 301 9.27 9.89 0.52
C THR A 301 9.44 8.37 0.60
N GLY A 302 10.38 7.79 -0.15
CA GLY A 302 10.75 6.38 -0.05
C GLY A 302 11.49 6.07 1.26
N MET A 303 11.47 4.82 1.69
CA MET A 303 12.05 4.38 2.95
C MET A 303 13.59 4.50 2.98
N GLU A 304 14.28 4.51 1.83
CA GLU A 304 15.72 4.75 1.73
C GLU A 304 16.13 6.19 2.11
N SER A 305 15.18 7.12 2.20
CA SER A 305 15.46 8.49 2.64
C SER A 305 15.86 8.55 4.12
N ASN A 306 16.56 9.61 4.49
CA ASN A 306 16.91 9.85 5.90
C ASN A 306 15.73 10.36 6.76
N VAL A 307 14.51 10.46 6.21
CA VAL A 307 13.39 11.10 6.90
C VAL A 307 12.98 10.33 8.16
N PHE A 308 12.92 9.00 8.09
CA PHE A 308 12.64 8.17 9.28
C PHE A 308 13.72 8.30 10.34
N ALA A 309 14.99 8.27 9.94
CA ALA A 309 16.12 8.47 10.84
C ALA A 309 16.09 9.85 11.50
N THR A 310 15.70 10.88 10.78
CA THR A 310 15.53 12.24 11.30
C THR A 310 14.38 12.29 12.32
N PHE A 311 13.26 11.62 12.07
CA PHE A 311 12.18 11.52 13.03
C PHE A 311 12.62 10.84 14.34
N VAL A 312 13.32 9.71 14.26
CA VAL A 312 13.85 9.02 15.46
C VAL A 312 14.85 9.91 16.22
N ALA A 313 15.71 10.65 15.51
CA ALA A 313 16.63 11.61 16.13
C ALA A 313 15.88 12.74 16.85
N GLU A 314 14.76 13.21 16.29
CA GLU A 314 13.92 14.22 16.94
C GLU A 314 13.25 13.67 18.20
N LEU A 315 12.75 12.43 18.18
CA LEU A 315 12.24 11.76 19.39
C LEU A 315 13.30 11.71 20.48
N LEU A 316 14.53 11.27 20.14
CA LEU A 316 15.66 11.21 21.07
C LEU A 316 15.96 12.56 21.72
N ASN A 317 16.02 13.63 20.92
CA ASN A 317 16.24 14.98 21.42
C ASN A 317 15.14 15.41 22.42
N LYS A 318 13.87 15.12 22.10
CA LYS A 318 12.71 15.54 22.90
C LYS A 318 12.54 14.70 24.19
N VAL A 319 13.05 13.47 24.24
CA VAL A 319 13.14 12.69 25.49
C VAL A 319 14.42 13.03 26.30
N GLY A 320 15.21 14.02 25.88
CA GLY A 320 16.38 14.51 26.59
C GLY A 320 17.65 13.68 26.38
N ILE A 321 17.71 12.83 25.36
CA ILE A 321 18.88 12.00 25.06
C ILE A 321 19.61 12.56 23.84
N ASN A 322 20.75 13.19 24.05
CA ASN A 322 21.55 13.79 22.98
C ASN A 322 23.03 13.42 23.14
N ARG A 323 23.51 12.43 22.38
CA ARG A 323 24.91 11.99 22.35
C ARG A 323 25.35 11.69 20.92
N PRO A 324 26.63 11.87 20.58
CA PRO A 324 27.16 11.45 19.27
C PRO A 324 26.95 9.96 19.02
N ASN A 325 26.66 9.61 17.77
CA ASN A 325 26.45 8.23 17.28
C ASN A 325 25.31 7.43 17.99
N LEU A 326 24.43 8.13 18.69
CA LEU A 326 23.35 7.49 19.45
C LEU A 326 22.35 6.81 18.54
N LEU A 327 22.00 7.43 17.41
CA LEU A 327 20.99 6.92 16.48
C LEU A 327 21.35 5.52 15.96
N ASP A 328 22.61 5.30 15.57
CA ASP A 328 23.06 3.99 15.08
C ASP A 328 23.02 2.94 16.20
N LYS A 329 23.36 3.31 17.44
CA LYS A 329 23.21 2.43 18.60
C LYS A 329 21.74 2.07 18.85
N VAL A 330 20.83 3.03 18.75
CA VAL A 330 19.38 2.79 18.88
C VAL A 330 18.93 1.78 17.83
N PHE A 331 19.29 1.97 16.57
CA PHE A 331 18.91 1.03 15.51
C PHE A 331 19.49 -0.37 15.76
N CYS A 332 20.74 -0.52 16.14
CA CYS A 332 21.33 -1.83 16.44
C CYS A 332 20.65 -2.57 17.62
N ASN A 333 19.96 -1.86 18.50
CA ASN A 333 19.22 -2.44 19.62
C ASN A 333 17.71 -2.57 19.33
N SER A 334 17.27 -2.18 18.14
CA SER A 334 15.85 -2.11 17.77
C SER A 334 15.40 -3.36 17.05
N LYS A 335 14.08 -3.56 17.03
CA LYS A 335 13.39 -4.66 16.35
C LYS A 335 12.29 -4.13 15.46
N MET A 336 12.10 -4.77 14.31
CA MET A 336 11.07 -4.39 13.35
C MET A 336 10.31 -5.60 12.84
N LEU A 337 8.99 -5.47 12.81
CA LEU A 337 8.12 -6.23 11.94
C LEU A 337 7.95 -5.40 10.65
N SER A 338 8.53 -5.89 9.55
CA SER A 338 8.31 -5.33 8.21
C SER A 338 7.00 -5.90 7.70
N ALA A 339 5.94 -5.12 7.87
CA ALA A 339 4.62 -5.57 7.48
C ALA A 339 4.43 -5.33 5.98
N ASP A 340 4.30 -6.43 5.24
CA ASP A 340 4.08 -6.47 3.80
C ASP A 340 3.35 -7.77 3.46
N VAL A 341 2.44 -7.73 2.50
CA VAL A 341 1.64 -8.88 2.12
C VAL A 341 2.49 -10.01 1.54
N ASP A 342 2.01 -11.24 1.64
CA ASP A 342 2.66 -12.40 1.06
C ASP A 342 1.87 -12.96 -0.13
N ALA A 343 2.56 -13.56 -1.09
CA ALA A 343 1.92 -14.23 -2.21
C ALA A 343 1.18 -15.49 -1.74
N GLY A 344 -0.14 -15.40 -1.68
CA GLY A 344 -0.99 -16.54 -1.33
C GLY A 344 -0.86 -17.66 -2.34
N VAL A 345 -0.86 -18.90 -1.85
CA VAL A 345 -0.93 -20.09 -2.72
C VAL A 345 -2.27 -20.08 -3.45
N ASP A 346 -2.22 -19.89 -4.77
CA ASP A 346 -3.40 -20.03 -5.63
C ASP A 346 -3.51 -21.49 -6.12
N PRO A 347 -4.57 -22.24 -5.73
CA PRO A 347 -4.74 -23.62 -6.16
C PRO A 347 -4.86 -23.79 -7.68
N LEU A 348 -5.23 -22.75 -8.41
CA LEU A 348 -5.31 -22.75 -9.87
C LEU A 348 -3.94 -22.64 -10.55
N TYR A 349 -2.92 -22.19 -9.81
CA TYR A 349 -1.54 -21.96 -10.28
C TYR A 349 -0.51 -22.54 -9.29
N SER A 350 -0.81 -23.70 -8.70
CA SER A 350 0.03 -24.32 -7.67
C SER A 350 1.45 -24.68 -8.14
N GLU A 351 1.68 -24.73 -9.45
CA GLU A 351 2.98 -25.03 -10.05
C GLU A 351 4.07 -23.97 -9.76
N VAL A 352 3.68 -22.73 -9.40
CA VAL A 352 4.63 -21.67 -9.06
C VAL A 352 4.92 -21.56 -7.57
N SER A 353 4.20 -22.32 -6.72
CA SER A 353 4.32 -22.27 -5.25
C SER A 353 5.04 -23.50 -4.69
N ASP A 354 5.78 -23.33 -3.59
CA ASP A 354 6.22 -24.42 -2.74
C ASP A 354 5.11 -24.77 -1.74
N MET A 355 4.49 -25.93 -1.89
CA MET A 355 3.35 -26.33 -1.05
C MET A 355 3.71 -26.60 0.41
N ASN A 356 4.99 -26.74 0.77
CA ASN A 356 5.43 -26.90 2.15
C ASN A 356 5.72 -25.57 2.84
N ASN A 357 6.06 -24.54 2.04
CA ASN A 357 6.49 -23.23 2.53
C ASN A 357 5.63 -22.08 1.98
N GLY A 358 4.54 -22.36 1.28
CA GLY A 358 3.66 -21.33 0.73
C GLY A 358 2.69 -20.76 1.78
N ALA A 359 2.22 -19.55 1.53
CA ALA A 359 1.25 -18.86 2.38
C ALA A 359 -0.18 -19.26 1.99
N PHE A 360 -0.93 -19.85 2.92
CA PHE A 360 -2.31 -20.29 2.69
C PHE A 360 -3.31 -19.32 3.30
N MET A 361 -4.31 -18.92 2.53
CA MET A 361 -5.41 -18.07 3.03
C MET A 361 -6.19 -18.78 4.14
N GLY A 362 -6.56 -18.03 5.19
CA GLY A 362 -7.29 -18.56 6.34
C GLY A 362 -6.41 -19.36 7.32
N HIS A 363 -5.08 -19.29 7.21
CA HIS A 363 -4.14 -19.94 8.11
C HIS A 363 -3.39 -18.99 9.04
N GLY A 364 -3.85 -17.73 9.12
CA GLY A 364 -3.26 -16.68 9.93
C GLY A 364 -2.15 -15.93 9.22
N MET A 365 -1.53 -15.01 9.94
CA MET A 365 -0.43 -14.18 9.48
C MET A 365 0.72 -15.02 8.93
N SER A 366 1.33 -14.60 7.83
CA SER A 366 2.58 -15.16 7.32
C SER A 366 3.80 -14.47 7.95
N LEU A 367 4.82 -15.26 8.27
CA LEU A 367 6.15 -14.79 8.66
C LEU A 367 7.14 -15.28 7.63
N ASN A 368 7.81 -14.36 6.96
CA ASN A 368 8.85 -14.64 5.98
C ASN A 368 10.22 -14.43 6.64
N LYS A 369 10.94 -15.53 6.87
CA LYS A 369 12.32 -15.44 7.38
C LYS A 369 13.21 -14.67 6.40
N TYR A 370 12.95 -14.81 5.13
CA TYR A 370 13.59 -14.09 4.03
C TYR A 370 12.62 -13.93 2.86
N THR A 371 12.84 -12.88 2.12
CA THR A 371 12.26 -12.60 0.80
C THR A 371 13.39 -12.65 -0.25
N GLY A 372 13.31 -11.94 -1.34
CA GLY A 372 14.35 -11.91 -2.36
C GLY A 372 14.15 -12.97 -3.43
N SER A 373 15.08 -13.06 -4.37
CA SER A 373 14.97 -13.93 -5.54
C SER A 373 16.23 -14.77 -5.78
N GLY A 374 16.09 -15.85 -6.56
CA GLY A 374 17.20 -16.76 -6.86
C GLY A 374 17.88 -17.27 -5.60
N GLY A 375 19.17 -16.94 -5.40
CA GLY A 375 19.94 -17.30 -4.21
C GLY A 375 19.74 -16.35 -3.01
N LYS A 376 18.53 -15.90 -2.72
CA LYS A 376 18.17 -14.92 -1.67
C LYS A 376 18.76 -13.53 -1.89
N TYR A 377 18.94 -13.11 -3.15
CA TYR A 377 19.42 -11.77 -3.44
C TYR A 377 18.44 -10.70 -2.95
N ASN A 378 19.00 -9.66 -2.33
CA ASN A 378 18.26 -8.53 -1.75
C ASN A 378 17.32 -8.93 -0.60
N ALA A 379 17.58 -10.06 0.07
CA ALA A 379 16.84 -10.50 1.24
C ALA A 379 17.52 -10.05 2.53
N SER A 380 16.71 -9.75 3.55
CA SER A 380 17.17 -9.46 4.91
C SER A 380 17.61 -10.71 5.67
N ASP A 381 17.08 -11.90 5.36
CA ASP A 381 17.30 -13.22 6.02
C ASP A 381 17.39 -13.13 7.55
N ALA A 382 16.22 -13.03 8.20
CA ALA A 382 16.08 -12.80 9.63
C ALA A 382 16.86 -13.81 10.49
N ASN A 383 17.54 -13.32 11.53
CA ASN A 383 18.31 -14.14 12.46
C ASN A 383 17.43 -15.14 13.21
N ALA A 384 17.92 -16.37 13.40
CA ALA A 384 17.17 -17.44 14.07
C ALA A 384 16.73 -17.07 15.50
N GLU A 385 17.52 -16.28 16.20
CA GLU A 385 17.23 -15.78 17.55
C GLU A 385 15.97 -14.90 17.51
N PHE A 386 15.89 -13.96 16.58
CA PHE A 386 14.73 -13.07 16.46
C PHE A 386 13.48 -13.83 15.96
N VAL A 387 13.62 -14.73 14.99
CA VAL A 387 12.53 -15.63 14.57
C VAL A 387 12.00 -16.44 15.75
N SER A 388 12.88 -16.97 16.60
CA SER A 388 12.49 -17.72 17.80
C SER A 388 11.75 -16.85 18.82
N GLU A 389 12.16 -15.61 19.00
CA GLU A 389 11.48 -14.65 19.87
C GLU A 389 10.07 -14.36 19.39
N ILE A 390 9.89 -14.03 18.12
CA ILE A 390 8.57 -13.75 17.53
C ILE A 390 7.67 -14.98 17.59
N ARG A 391 8.19 -16.15 17.20
CA ARG A 391 7.44 -17.42 17.33
C ARG A 391 6.98 -17.68 18.76
N THR A 392 7.84 -17.42 19.75
CA THR A 392 7.51 -17.62 21.17
C THR A 392 6.44 -16.63 21.62
N LEU A 393 6.55 -15.37 21.19
CA LEU A 393 5.56 -14.32 21.45
C LEU A 393 4.18 -14.73 20.91
N PHE A 394 4.12 -15.17 19.66
CA PHE A 394 2.86 -15.54 19.03
C PHE A 394 2.23 -16.77 19.66
N ASN A 395 3.03 -17.82 19.92
CA ASN A 395 2.54 -19.03 20.62
C ASN A 395 1.99 -18.73 22.01
N ASN A 396 2.67 -17.86 22.78
CA ASN A 396 2.24 -17.51 24.14
C ASN A 396 0.94 -16.67 24.17
N ASN A 397 0.63 -16.00 23.06
CA ASN A 397 -0.57 -15.17 22.92
C ASN A 397 -1.65 -15.83 22.05
N ASN A 398 -1.46 -17.10 21.64
CA ASN A 398 -2.36 -17.84 20.75
C ASN A 398 -2.60 -17.18 19.40
N ILE A 399 -1.67 -16.37 18.93
CA ILE A 399 -1.72 -15.75 17.59
C ILE A 399 -1.46 -16.82 16.55
N LYS A 400 -2.36 -16.95 15.58
CA LYS A 400 -2.23 -17.90 14.49
C LYS A 400 -1.31 -17.37 13.42
N PHE A 401 -0.28 -18.13 13.09
CA PHE A 401 0.70 -17.76 12.07
C PHE A 401 1.21 -18.98 11.30
N GLN A 402 1.80 -18.73 10.17
CA GLN A 402 2.49 -19.69 9.31
C GLN A 402 3.87 -19.14 8.93
N ILE A 403 4.84 -20.04 8.75
CA ILE A 403 6.16 -19.67 8.24
C ILE A 403 6.17 -19.94 6.75
N THR A 404 6.51 -18.95 5.97
CA THR A 404 6.27 -18.95 4.53
C THR A 404 7.48 -18.47 3.72
N GLU A 405 7.42 -18.72 2.43
CA GLU A 405 8.38 -18.30 1.41
C GLU A 405 7.63 -17.90 0.14
N LEU A 406 8.07 -16.87 -0.54
CA LEU A 406 7.42 -16.32 -1.72
C LEU A 406 7.73 -17.14 -2.98
N GLY A 407 6.87 -18.11 -3.27
CA GLY A 407 6.97 -18.97 -4.46
C GLY A 407 8.09 -20.01 -4.40
N LYS A 408 8.29 -20.70 -5.51
CA LYS A 408 9.40 -21.66 -5.66
C LYS A 408 10.72 -20.96 -5.93
N VAL A 409 11.82 -21.56 -5.48
CA VAL A 409 13.18 -21.15 -5.85
C VAL A 409 13.29 -21.03 -7.38
N ASP A 410 13.93 -20.00 -7.87
CA ASP A 410 14.08 -19.61 -9.28
C ASP A 410 12.78 -19.16 -10.00
N VAL A 411 11.62 -19.19 -9.34
CA VAL A 411 10.34 -18.76 -9.89
C VAL A 411 9.81 -17.53 -9.15
N GLY A 412 9.84 -17.54 -7.83
CA GLY A 412 9.37 -16.48 -6.96
C GLY A 412 10.49 -15.59 -6.42
N GLY A 413 10.10 -14.63 -5.62
CA GLY A 413 10.97 -13.70 -4.92
C GLY A 413 10.56 -12.24 -5.17
N GLY A 414 10.69 -11.42 -4.15
CA GLY A 414 10.40 -9.98 -4.15
C GLY A 414 11.27 -9.26 -3.14
N GLY A 415 11.28 -7.94 -3.20
CA GLY A 415 11.86 -7.08 -2.18
C GLY A 415 10.76 -6.56 -1.26
N THR A 416 11.15 -6.08 -0.09
CA THR A 416 10.32 -5.37 0.88
C THR A 416 11.15 -4.25 1.48
N ILE A 417 10.56 -3.38 2.30
CA ILE A 417 11.32 -2.34 3.02
C ILE A 417 12.25 -2.89 4.11
N ALA A 418 12.18 -4.19 4.42
CA ALA A 418 12.92 -4.84 5.51
C ALA A 418 14.43 -4.62 5.45
N TYR A 419 15.05 -4.80 4.27
CA TYR A 419 16.50 -4.67 4.11
C TYR A 419 17.04 -3.29 4.48
N ILE A 420 16.22 -2.25 4.36
CA ILE A 420 16.64 -0.86 4.56
C ILE A 420 17.03 -0.61 6.04
N LEU A 421 16.18 -1.05 6.97
CA LEU A 421 16.50 -0.95 8.40
C LEU A 421 17.41 -2.09 8.87
N ALA A 422 17.34 -3.28 8.28
CA ALA A 422 18.29 -4.36 8.54
C ALA A 422 19.73 -3.93 8.22
N ASN A 423 19.97 -3.21 7.13
CA ASN A 423 21.27 -2.63 6.78
C ASN A 423 21.76 -1.57 7.78
N ARG A 424 20.88 -1.07 8.65
CA ARG A 424 21.23 -0.16 9.76
C ARG A 424 21.38 -0.86 11.11
N GLY A 425 21.34 -2.20 11.11
CA GLY A 425 21.56 -3.02 12.28
C GLY A 425 20.29 -3.38 13.07
N VAL A 426 19.10 -3.06 12.58
CA VAL A 426 17.83 -3.46 13.20
C VAL A 426 17.60 -4.96 12.98
N ASP A 427 17.14 -5.69 13.99
CA ASP A 427 16.61 -7.03 13.80
C ASP A 427 15.25 -6.92 13.11
N VAL A 428 15.14 -7.45 11.88
CA VAL A 428 13.92 -7.34 11.05
C VAL A 428 13.43 -8.72 10.63
N ILE A 429 12.11 -8.89 10.63
CA ILE A 429 11.43 -10.01 9.99
C ILE A 429 10.24 -9.48 9.19
N ASP A 430 10.02 -10.05 8.00
CA ASP A 430 8.84 -9.74 7.20
C ASP A 430 7.63 -10.50 7.72
N CYS A 431 6.49 -9.84 7.77
CA CYS A 431 5.22 -10.43 8.19
C CYS A 431 4.04 -9.77 7.48
N GLY A 432 3.03 -10.53 7.15
CA GLY A 432 1.85 -10.00 6.48
C GLY A 432 0.73 -11.01 6.35
N VAL A 433 -0.13 -10.79 5.37
CA VAL A 433 -1.25 -11.70 5.09
C VAL A 433 -1.16 -12.24 3.66
N PRO A 434 -1.62 -13.48 3.41
CA PRO A 434 -1.67 -14.01 2.06
C PRO A 434 -2.66 -13.22 1.18
N VAL A 435 -2.19 -12.81 0.00
CA VAL A 435 -2.99 -12.12 -1.02
C VAL A 435 -2.98 -12.93 -2.31
N LEU A 436 -4.16 -13.15 -2.89
CA LEU A 436 -4.29 -13.69 -4.25
C LEU A 436 -4.50 -12.54 -5.25
N SER A 437 -4.00 -12.73 -6.46
CA SER A 437 -4.04 -11.72 -7.52
C SER A 437 -3.34 -10.41 -7.14
N MET A 438 -2.28 -10.48 -6.33
CA MET A 438 -1.45 -9.34 -5.93
C MET A 438 -1.07 -8.48 -7.15
N HIS A 439 -1.03 -7.14 -6.99
CA HIS A 439 -0.81 -6.15 -8.05
C HIS A 439 -1.92 -6.07 -9.12
N SER A 440 -3.01 -6.79 -8.97
CA SER A 440 -4.16 -6.63 -9.88
C SER A 440 -5.07 -5.48 -9.44
N PRO A 441 -5.95 -4.99 -10.33
CA PRO A 441 -6.96 -4.01 -9.94
C PRO A 441 -7.94 -4.49 -8.85
N TYR A 442 -7.99 -5.80 -8.58
CA TYR A 442 -8.94 -6.38 -7.62
C TYR A 442 -8.36 -7.64 -6.98
N GLU A 443 -7.75 -7.47 -5.81
CA GLU A 443 -7.03 -8.47 -5.04
C GLU A 443 -7.94 -9.14 -4.02
N LEU A 444 -7.54 -10.31 -3.51
CA LEU A 444 -8.34 -11.13 -2.61
C LEU A 444 -7.55 -11.53 -1.36
N THR A 445 -8.11 -11.29 -0.16
CA THR A 445 -7.54 -11.73 1.13
C THR A 445 -8.59 -12.42 1.99
N SER A 446 -8.16 -13.27 2.93
CA SER A 446 -9.05 -13.85 3.93
C SER A 446 -9.40 -12.82 5.03
N LYS A 447 -10.63 -12.84 5.51
CA LYS A 447 -11.05 -12.05 6.68
C LYS A 447 -10.33 -12.49 7.96
N TYR A 448 -9.97 -13.77 8.05
CA TYR A 448 -9.27 -14.34 9.22
C TYR A 448 -7.86 -13.79 9.37
N ASP A 449 -7.05 -13.83 8.30
CA ASP A 449 -5.60 -13.61 8.35
C ASP A 449 -5.20 -12.20 8.82
N ARG A 450 -6.08 -11.22 8.71
CA ARG A 450 -5.85 -9.83 9.12
C ARG A 450 -6.38 -9.48 10.51
N SER A 451 -7.07 -10.40 11.17
CA SER A 451 -7.63 -10.17 12.51
C SER A 451 -6.66 -10.56 13.63
N GLU A 452 -5.58 -11.22 13.29
CA GLU A 452 -4.51 -11.62 14.20
C GLU A 452 -3.53 -10.47 14.44
#